data_e3d85ac57063174e2b46e0a011f043f0
#
_entry.id   e3d85ac57063174e2b46e0a011f043f0
#
_cell.length_a   1.000
_cell.length_b   1.000
_cell.length_c   1.000
_cell.angle_alpha   90.00
_cell.angle_beta   90.00
_cell.angle_gamma   90.00
#
_symmetry.space_group_name_H-M   'P 1'
#
loop_
_entity.id
_entity.type
_entity.pdbx_description
1 polymer ?
#
loop_
_entity_poly.entity_id
_entity_poly.type
_entity_poly.pdbx_seq_one_letter_code
_entity_poly.pdbx_strand_id
1 'polypeptide(L)'
;MNNIHRSAIKRYRSSSWETVCAASDDIPADFARLLRDEARPLQIAYQRLMSSYDGDPAGIECRLKERESWAFALPEASGAKPWRVQQFDQDGFIGHQCFDSLNEAVEEMLRMGYLVTDPGALDRIGSTARWARGIRRAAIMQKHQEGLIKYCQMVEEISALAD
;
A
#
# COMPACT_ATOMS: atom_id res chain seq x y z
N MET A 1 -28.05 14.11 -15.43
CA MET A 1 -26.96 13.69 -14.54
C MET A 1 -26.94 12.17 -14.50
N ASN A 2 -25.85 11.60 -14.97
CA ASN A 2 -25.75 10.28 -15.58
C ASN A 2 -25.95 9.10 -14.62
N ASN A 3 -26.92 8.23 -14.97
CA ASN A 3 -27.15 6.92 -14.32
C ASN A 3 -25.92 5.95 -14.38
N ILE A 4 -24.94 6.26 -15.19
CA ILE A 4 -23.69 5.48 -15.33
C ILE A 4 -22.84 5.55 -14.05
N HIS A 5 -22.81 6.68 -13.34
CA HIS A 5 -22.02 6.86 -12.11
C HIS A 5 -22.55 6.04 -10.92
N ARG A 6 -23.87 5.83 -10.83
CA ARG A 6 -24.46 5.03 -9.74
C ARG A 6 -24.24 3.53 -9.89
N SER A 7 -24.17 3.01 -11.11
CA SER A 7 -23.92 1.59 -11.35
C SER A 7 -22.44 1.21 -11.19
N ALA A 8 -21.52 2.14 -11.48
CA ALA A 8 -20.07 1.95 -11.25
C ALA A 8 -19.76 1.87 -9.75
N ILE A 9 -20.34 2.75 -8.93
CA ILE A 9 -20.14 2.76 -7.47
C ILE A 9 -20.56 1.43 -6.82
N LYS A 10 -21.57 0.73 -7.36
CA LYS A 10 -21.97 -0.60 -6.86
C LYS A 10 -20.98 -1.73 -7.16
N ARG A 11 -20.09 -1.57 -8.14
CA ARG A 11 -19.10 -2.60 -8.50
C ARG A 11 -17.89 -2.65 -7.56
N TYR A 12 -17.60 -1.56 -6.86
CA TYR A 12 -16.40 -1.41 -6.05
C TYR A 12 -16.73 -1.38 -4.56
N ARG A 13 -17.38 -2.43 -4.08
CA ARG A 13 -17.56 -2.65 -2.64
C ARG A 13 -16.39 -3.48 -2.12
N SER A 14 -15.77 -3.04 -1.03
CA SER A 14 -14.76 -3.83 -0.38
C SER A 14 -15.36 -5.07 0.29
N SER A 15 -14.64 -6.18 0.28
CA SER A 15 -15.05 -7.41 0.95
C SER A 15 -15.19 -7.23 2.46
N SER A 16 -14.34 -6.40 3.07
CA SER A 16 -14.42 -6.03 4.49
C SER A 16 -15.75 -5.35 4.82
N TRP A 17 -16.23 -4.47 3.95
CA TRP A 17 -17.50 -3.79 4.15
C TRP A 17 -18.68 -4.75 4.06
N GLU A 18 -18.67 -5.67 3.12
CA GLU A 18 -19.72 -6.70 2.96
C GLU A 18 -19.75 -7.62 4.18
N THR A 19 -18.59 -8.00 4.72
CA THR A 19 -18.49 -8.79 5.95
C THR A 19 -19.10 -8.05 7.15
N VAL A 20 -18.80 -6.76 7.32
CA VAL A 20 -19.36 -5.93 8.40
C VAL A 20 -20.88 -5.80 8.25
N CYS A 21 -21.39 -5.63 7.02
CA CYS A 21 -22.82 -5.57 6.78
C CYS A 21 -23.53 -6.90 7.03
N ALA A 22 -22.92 -8.02 6.65
CA ALA A 22 -23.49 -9.36 6.85
C ALA A 22 -23.52 -9.78 8.32
N ALA A 23 -22.49 -9.38 9.11
CA ALA A 23 -22.41 -9.68 10.54
C ALA A 23 -23.43 -8.89 11.40
N SER A 24 -24.17 -7.94 10.80
CA SER A 24 -25.03 -7.02 11.56
C SER A 24 -26.24 -7.67 12.20
N ASP A 25 -26.65 -8.85 11.74
CA ASP A 25 -27.85 -9.55 12.28
C ASP A 25 -27.55 -10.31 13.58
N ASP A 26 -26.30 -10.68 13.81
CA ASP A 26 -25.86 -11.49 14.97
C ASP A 26 -25.21 -10.67 16.10
N ILE A 27 -25.04 -9.37 15.92
CA ILE A 27 -24.36 -8.49 16.88
C ILE A 27 -25.28 -7.37 17.39
N PRO A 28 -25.07 -6.88 18.63
CA PRO A 28 -25.84 -5.74 19.16
C PRO A 28 -25.79 -4.53 18.23
N ALA A 29 -26.95 -3.87 18.05
CA ALA A 29 -27.11 -2.77 17.11
C ALA A 29 -26.11 -1.61 17.32
N ASP A 30 -25.75 -1.32 18.57
CA ASP A 30 -24.77 -0.28 18.90
C ASP A 30 -23.34 -0.66 18.45
N PHE A 31 -22.99 -1.92 18.59
CA PHE A 31 -21.70 -2.42 18.14
C PHE A 31 -21.63 -2.49 16.60
N ALA A 32 -22.73 -2.91 15.95
CA ALA A 32 -22.84 -2.90 14.50
C ALA A 32 -22.71 -1.47 13.93
N ARG A 33 -23.26 -0.46 14.64
CA ARG A 33 -23.10 0.95 14.27
C ARG A 33 -21.64 1.39 14.39
N LEU A 34 -20.98 1.08 15.49
CA LEU A 34 -19.56 1.41 15.70
C LEU A 34 -18.68 0.84 14.58
N LEU A 35 -18.84 -0.44 14.25
CA LEU A 35 -18.09 -1.09 13.15
C LEU A 35 -18.34 -0.40 11.80
N ARG A 36 -19.57 -0.01 11.52
CA ARG A 36 -19.89 0.72 10.28
C ARG A 36 -19.26 2.11 10.25
N ASP A 37 -19.27 2.81 11.36
CA ASP A 37 -18.69 4.16 11.45
C ASP A 37 -17.15 4.11 11.29
N GLU A 38 -16.50 3.08 11.82
CA GLU A 38 -15.05 2.82 11.63
C GLU A 38 -14.73 2.40 10.18
N ALA A 39 -15.54 1.54 9.57
CA ALA A 39 -15.32 1.05 8.21
C ALA A 39 -15.65 2.11 7.14
N ARG A 40 -16.54 3.05 7.42
CA ARG A 40 -17.04 4.05 6.45
C ARG A 40 -15.95 4.91 5.81
N PRO A 41 -14.95 5.45 6.54
CA PRO A 41 -13.88 6.22 5.92
C PRO A 41 -13.05 5.40 4.92
N LEU A 42 -12.75 4.15 5.28
CA LEU A 42 -12.02 3.22 4.41
C LEU A 42 -12.84 2.87 3.17
N GLN A 43 -14.13 2.62 3.34
CA GLN A 43 -15.05 2.35 2.23
C GLN A 43 -15.13 3.53 1.25
N ILE A 44 -15.19 4.76 1.76
CA ILE A 44 -15.20 5.96 0.93
C ILE A 44 -13.87 6.11 0.17
N ALA A 45 -12.74 5.90 0.84
CA ALA A 45 -11.42 5.95 0.22
C ALA A 45 -11.26 4.90 -0.87
N TYR A 46 -11.69 3.65 -0.59
CA TYR A 46 -11.71 2.55 -1.56
C TYR A 46 -12.54 2.89 -2.79
N GLN A 47 -13.80 3.31 -2.60
CA GLN A 47 -14.67 3.67 -3.71
C GLN A 47 -14.12 4.83 -4.54
N ARG A 48 -13.53 5.83 -3.88
CA ARG A 48 -12.89 6.96 -4.56
C ARG A 48 -11.73 6.49 -5.41
N LEU A 49 -10.81 5.70 -4.85
CA LEU A 49 -9.64 5.19 -5.55
C LEU A 49 -10.06 4.34 -6.76
N MET A 50 -10.92 3.35 -6.53
CA MET A 50 -11.41 2.46 -7.61
C MET A 50 -12.14 3.23 -8.71
N SER A 51 -13.00 4.19 -8.36
CA SER A 51 -13.74 5.00 -9.35
C SER A 51 -12.86 5.95 -10.14
N SER A 52 -11.76 6.44 -9.55
CA SER A 52 -10.83 7.34 -10.23
C SER A 52 -9.99 6.64 -11.30
N TYR A 53 -9.84 5.32 -11.20
CA TYR A 53 -9.00 4.50 -12.08
C TYR A 53 -9.77 3.34 -12.73
N ASP A 54 -11.07 3.51 -12.95
CA ASP A 54 -11.94 2.55 -13.65
C ASP A 54 -11.90 1.12 -13.07
N GLY A 55 -11.61 0.99 -11.77
CA GLY A 55 -11.51 -0.28 -11.06
C GLY A 55 -10.13 -0.93 -11.11
N ASP A 56 -9.15 -0.29 -11.72
CA ASP A 56 -7.77 -0.77 -11.78
C ASP A 56 -6.77 0.29 -11.29
N PRO A 57 -6.63 0.48 -9.96
CA PRO A 57 -5.64 1.38 -9.37
C PRO A 57 -4.24 0.75 -9.24
N ALA A 58 -3.92 -0.29 -10.01
CA ALA A 58 -2.61 -0.90 -9.99
C ALA A 58 -1.51 0.12 -10.35
N GLY A 59 -0.46 0.18 -9.54
CA GLY A 59 0.65 1.12 -9.71
C GLY A 59 0.37 2.54 -9.22
N ILE A 60 -0.85 2.83 -8.72
CA ILE A 60 -1.17 4.16 -8.21
C ILE A 60 -0.66 4.31 -6.77
N GLU A 61 0.26 5.25 -6.58
CA GLU A 61 0.83 5.53 -5.27
C GLU A 61 -0.16 6.28 -4.39
N CYS A 62 -0.27 5.80 -3.16
CA CYS A 62 -1.01 6.44 -2.08
C CYS A 62 -0.07 6.74 -0.92
N ARG A 63 -0.25 7.90 -0.30
CA ARG A 63 0.59 8.41 0.79
C ARG A 63 -0.12 8.30 2.14
N LEU A 64 0.64 8.04 3.20
CA LEU A 64 0.21 8.27 4.57
C LEU A 64 -0.03 9.77 4.81
N LYS A 65 -1.11 10.10 5.53
CA LYS A 65 -1.46 11.50 5.78
C LYS A 65 -0.38 12.26 6.58
N GLU A 66 0.25 11.59 7.54
CA GLU A 66 1.12 12.19 8.54
C GLU A 66 2.61 11.85 8.36
N ARG A 67 2.94 11.05 7.36
CA ARG A 67 4.33 10.61 7.12
C ARG A 67 4.65 10.64 5.63
N GLU A 68 5.91 10.87 5.32
CA GLU A 68 6.46 10.74 3.96
C GLU A 68 6.75 9.27 3.66
N SER A 69 5.69 8.51 3.57
CA SER A 69 5.69 7.09 3.22
C SER A 69 4.54 6.84 2.27
N TRP A 70 4.79 6.00 1.29
CA TRP A 70 3.86 5.68 0.20
C TRP A 70 3.73 4.18 0.05
N ALA A 71 2.62 3.76 -0.52
CA ALA A 71 2.39 2.38 -0.95
C ALA A 71 1.60 2.35 -2.25
N PHE A 72 1.75 1.28 -3.00
CA PHE A 72 0.97 0.99 -4.19
C PHE A 72 0.79 -0.52 -4.35
N ALA A 73 -0.34 -0.90 -4.95
CA ALA A 73 -0.63 -2.29 -5.30
C ALA A 73 -0.11 -2.57 -6.71
N LEU A 74 0.53 -3.73 -6.92
CA LEU A 74 1.02 -4.17 -8.23
C LEU A 74 0.98 -5.69 -8.36
N PRO A 75 1.01 -6.23 -9.61
CA PRO A 75 1.15 -7.66 -9.83
C PRO A 75 2.45 -8.20 -9.22
N GLU A 76 2.38 -9.39 -8.62
CA GLU A 76 3.55 -10.12 -8.11
C GLU A 76 4.01 -11.15 -9.13
N ALA A 77 5.29 -11.08 -9.50
CA ALA A 77 5.84 -11.92 -10.57
C ALA A 77 6.30 -13.31 -10.09
N SER A 78 6.65 -13.48 -8.82
CA SER A 78 7.36 -14.67 -8.32
C SER A 78 6.72 -15.34 -7.11
N GLY A 79 5.61 -14.82 -6.60
CA GLY A 79 4.97 -15.31 -5.39
C GLY A 79 3.83 -16.30 -5.64
N ALA A 80 3.42 -17.00 -4.58
CA ALA A 80 2.22 -17.83 -4.58
C ALA A 80 0.93 -17.00 -4.72
N LYS A 81 0.98 -15.71 -4.39
CA LYS A 81 -0.12 -14.75 -4.48
C LYS A 81 0.13 -13.75 -5.61
N PRO A 82 -0.88 -13.48 -6.46
CA PRO A 82 -0.68 -12.71 -7.69
C PRO A 82 -0.55 -11.18 -7.51
N TRP A 83 -0.80 -10.66 -6.31
CA TRP A 83 -0.75 -9.23 -6.02
C TRP A 83 0.09 -8.93 -4.81
N ARG A 84 0.75 -7.78 -4.79
CA ARG A 84 1.45 -7.26 -3.61
C ARG A 84 1.17 -5.78 -3.40
N VAL A 85 1.22 -5.35 -2.16
CA VAL A 85 1.37 -3.95 -1.76
C VAL A 85 2.84 -3.71 -1.48
N GLN A 86 3.44 -2.81 -2.24
CA GLN A 86 4.82 -2.37 -2.02
C GLN A 86 4.82 -1.04 -1.27
N GLN A 87 5.58 -0.98 -0.19
CA GLN A 87 5.75 0.23 0.62
C GLN A 87 7.12 0.84 0.36
N PHE A 88 7.19 2.17 0.38
CA PHE A 88 8.44 2.91 0.24
C PHE A 88 8.38 4.28 0.96
N ASP A 89 9.55 4.85 1.20
CA ASP A 89 9.74 6.19 1.72
C ASP A 89 10.87 6.90 0.95
N GLN A 90 11.42 7.98 1.50
CA GLN A 90 12.52 8.71 0.88
C GLN A 90 13.86 7.94 0.86
N ASP A 91 13.99 6.91 1.68
CA ASP A 91 15.21 6.11 1.80
C ASP A 91 15.13 4.78 1.03
N GLY A 92 14.00 4.50 0.33
CA GLY A 92 13.85 3.33 -0.51
C GLY A 92 12.62 2.48 -0.19
N PHE A 93 12.66 1.22 -0.64
CA PHE A 93 11.61 0.25 -0.34
C PHE A 93 11.73 -0.24 1.10
N ILE A 94 10.60 -0.18 1.84
CA ILE A 94 10.51 -0.59 3.25
C ILE A 94 10.18 -2.08 3.34
N GLY A 95 9.20 -2.53 2.57
CA GLY A 95 8.70 -3.90 2.60
C GLY A 95 7.53 -4.10 1.65
N HIS A 96 7.04 -5.33 1.61
CA HIS A 96 5.84 -5.67 0.83
C HIS A 96 5.03 -6.76 1.54
N GLN A 97 3.77 -6.87 1.15
CA GLN A 97 2.84 -7.92 1.58
C GLN A 97 2.05 -8.40 0.37
N CYS A 98 1.86 -9.73 0.24
CA CYS A 98 1.21 -10.35 -0.91
C CYS A 98 -0.24 -10.73 -0.60
N PHE A 99 -1.11 -10.67 -1.65
CA PHE A 99 -2.56 -10.84 -1.58
C PHE A 99 -3.08 -11.70 -2.73
N ASP A 100 -4.25 -12.30 -2.54
CA ASP A 100 -4.88 -13.15 -3.53
C ASP A 100 -5.62 -12.36 -4.63
N SER A 101 -5.92 -11.08 -4.37
CA SER A 101 -6.57 -10.20 -5.34
C SER A 101 -6.11 -8.74 -5.22
N LEU A 102 -6.30 -7.96 -6.31
CA LEU A 102 -6.10 -6.51 -6.30
C LEU A 102 -6.99 -5.83 -5.24
N ASN A 103 -8.24 -6.28 -5.11
CA ASN A 103 -9.17 -5.72 -4.14
C ASN A 103 -8.66 -5.85 -2.71
N GLU A 104 -8.18 -7.04 -2.32
CA GLU A 104 -7.59 -7.26 -0.99
C GLU A 104 -6.33 -6.42 -0.78
N ALA A 105 -5.46 -6.33 -1.79
CA ALA A 105 -4.27 -5.51 -1.74
C ALA A 105 -4.62 -4.02 -1.51
N VAL A 106 -5.58 -3.49 -2.26
CA VAL A 106 -6.05 -2.11 -2.13
C VAL A 106 -6.71 -1.87 -0.76
N GLU A 107 -7.57 -2.78 -0.31
CA GLU A 107 -8.21 -2.67 1.01
C GLU A 107 -7.19 -2.62 2.14
N GLU A 108 -6.19 -3.50 2.09
CA GLU A 108 -5.15 -3.52 3.12
C GLU A 108 -4.25 -2.29 3.06
N MET A 109 -3.88 -1.82 1.88
CA MET A 109 -3.15 -0.58 1.70
C MET A 109 -3.88 0.61 2.36
N LEU A 110 -5.19 0.72 2.12
CA LEU A 110 -6.01 1.77 2.74
C LEU A 110 -6.15 1.58 4.26
N ARG A 111 -6.28 0.33 4.74
CA ARG A 111 -6.32 0.01 6.18
C ARG A 111 -5.03 0.39 6.90
N MET A 112 -3.88 0.25 6.23
CA MET A 112 -2.60 0.74 6.73
C MET A 112 -2.49 2.27 6.78
N GLY A 113 -3.49 3.01 6.29
CA GLY A 113 -3.58 4.46 6.35
C GLY A 113 -3.08 5.20 5.11
N TYR A 114 -2.75 4.51 4.02
CA TYR A 114 -2.35 5.12 2.74
C TYR A 114 -3.59 5.64 1.99
N LEU A 115 -4.14 6.76 2.44
CA LEU A 115 -5.45 7.27 2.02
C LEU A 115 -5.38 8.41 1.00
N VAL A 116 -4.22 9.02 0.80
CA VAL A 116 -4.04 10.18 -0.07
C VAL A 116 -3.39 9.76 -1.35
N THR A 117 -4.11 9.79 -2.47
CA THR A 117 -3.57 9.52 -3.82
C THR A 117 -2.47 10.51 -4.17
N ASP A 118 -1.31 10.02 -4.59
CA ASP A 118 -0.13 10.82 -4.94
C ASP A 118 0.62 10.22 -6.14
N PRO A 119 0.00 10.20 -7.35
CA PRO A 119 0.58 9.57 -8.52
C PRO A 119 1.92 10.19 -8.92
N GLY A 120 2.88 9.35 -9.32
CA GLY A 120 4.23 9.75 -9.69
C GLY A 120 5.13 10.05 -8.49
N ALA A 121 4.72 9.65 -7.28
CA ALA A 121 5.54 9.79 -6.08
C ALA A 121 6.84 8.98 -6.20
N LEU A 122 6.77 7.75 -6.71
CA LEU A 122 7.93 6.89 -6.88
C LEU A 122 8.96 7.53 -7.83
N ASP A 123 8.53 8.12 -8.95
CA ASP A 123 9.42 8.77 -9.91
C ASP A 123 10.10 10.00 -9.29
N ARG A 124 9.33 10.84 -8.59
CA ARG A 124 9.88 12.04 -7.92
C ARG A 124 10.90 11.69 -6.85
N ILE A 125 10.59 10.71 -6.02
CA ILE A 125 11.44 10.30 -4.90
C ILE A 125 12.61 9.47 -5.40
N GLY A 126 12.38 8.56 -6.33
CA GLY A 126 13.37 7.68 -6.94
C GLY A 126 14.49 8.42 -7.67
N SER A 127 14.23 9.66 -8.13
CA SER A 127 15.25 10.52 -8.75
C SER A 127 16.17 11.23 -7.75
N THR A 128 15.93 11.11 -6.44
CA THR A 128 16.70 11.83 -5.42
C THR A 128 18.00 11.11 -5.03
N ALA A 129 19.00 11.90 -4.64
CA ALA A 129 20.26 11.35 -4.09
C ALA A 129 20.02 10.56 -2.78
N ARG A 130 19.02 10.98 -2.00
CA ARG A 130 18.63 10.28 -0.76
C ARG A 130 18.12 8.88 -1.06
N TRP A 131 17.22 8.72 -2.03
CA TRP A 131 16.75 7.42 -2.49
C TRP A 131 17.90 6.54 -2.97
N ALA A 132 18.78 7.09 -3.83
CA ALA A 132 19.92 6.34 -4.36
C ALA A 132 20.84 5.82 -3.25
N ARG A 133 21.08 6.62 -2.19
CA ARG A 133 21.84 6.16 -1.01
C ARG A 133 21.11 5.06 -0.25
N GLY A 134 19.80 5.22 -0.04
CA GLY A 134 18.98 4.23 0.66
C GLY A 134 18.96 2.88 -0.04
N ILE A 135 18.81 2.86 -1.36
CA ILE A 135 18.86 1.63 -2.17
C ILE A 135 20.25 0.96 -2.06
N ARG A 136 21.33 1.74 -2.13
CA ARG A 136 22.69 1.18 -1.95
C ARG A 136 22.87 0.59 -0.55
N ARG A 137 22.38 1.28 0.49
CA ARG A 137 22.41 0.78 1.87
C ARG A 137 21.64 -0.53 2.01
N ALA A 138 20.45 -0.63 1.44
CA ALA A 138 19.66 -1.85 1.45
C ALA A 138 20.39 -3.02 0.75
N ALA A 139 21.02 -2.76 -0.39
CA ALA A 139 21.81 -3.76 -1.11
C ALA A 139 23.03 -4.26 -0.29
N ILE A 140 23.70 -3.38 0.44
CA ILE A 140 24.82 -3.77 1.33
C ILE A 140 24.30 -4.64 2.49
N MET A 141 23.16 -4.25 3.10
CA MET A 141 22.53 -5.04 4.17
C MET A 141 22.11 -6.43 3.67
N GLN A 142 21.56 -6.51 2.45
CA GLN A 142 21.20 -7.78 1.84
C GLN A 142 22.42 -8.68 1.62
N LYS A 143 23.54 -8.17 1.09
CA LYS A 143 24.79 -8.93 0.95
C LYS A 143 25.25 -9.53 2.29
N HIS A 144 25.09 -8.78 3.37
CA HIS A 144 25.43 -9.29 4.70
C HIS A 144 24.47 -10.39 5.15
N GLN A 145 23.17 -10.23 4.95
CA GLN A 145 22.16 -11.25 5.27
C GLN A 145 22.37 -12.55 4.48
N GLU A 146 22.81 -12.44 3.23
CA GLU A 146 23.18 -13.57 2.37
C GLU A 146 24.55 -14.19 2.71
N GLY A 147 25.28 -13.63 3.68
CA GLY A 147 26.60 -14.10 4.09
C GLY A 147 27.74 -13.77 3.12
N LEU A 148 27.50 -12.89 2.14
CA LEU A 148 28.48 -12.50 1.13
C LEU A 148 29.55 -11.54 1.67
N ILE A 149 29.20 -10.76 2.71
CA ILE A 149 30.13 -9.86 3.41
C ILE A 149 30.00 -10.02 4.93
N LYS A 150 31.08 -9.77 5.67
CA LYS A 150 31.09 -9.77 7.12
C LYS A 150 30.48 -8.49 7.68
N TYR A 151 30.05 -8.53 8.95
CA TYR A 151 29.46 -7.37 9.63
C TYR A 151 30.38 -6.12 9.59
N CYS A 152 31.72 -6.29 9.83
CA CYS A 152 32.63 -5.17 9.75
C CYS A 152 32.70 -4.53 8.36
N GLN A 153 32.66 -5.34 7.31
CA GLN A 153 32.64 -4.86 5.92
C GLN A 153 31.34 -4.12 5.61
N MET A 154 30.20 -4.65 6.08
CA MET A 154 28.91 -3.98 5.96
C MET A 154 28.92 -2.58 6.61
N VAL A 155 29.43 -2.48 7.83
CA VAL A 155 29.53 -1.19 8.55
C VAL A 155 30.44 -0.21 7.80
N GLU A 156 31.58 -0.67 7.30
CA GLU A 156 32.51 0.14 6.53
C GLU A 156 31.89 0.65 5.21
N GLU A 157 31.27 -0.25 4.43
CA GLU A 157 30.59 0.11 3.19
C GLU A 157 29.42 1.10 3.42
N ILE A 158 28.63 0.93 4.51
CA ILE A 158 27.53 1.85 4.85
C ILE A 158 28.11 3.23 5.28
N SER A 159 29.19 3.25 6.05
CA SER A 159 29.83 4.50 6.48
C SER A 159 30.34 5.32 5.29
N ALA A 160 30.88 4.64 4.27
CA ALA A 160 31.34 5.29 3.04
C ALA A 160 30.20 5.89 2.17
N LEU A 161 28.92 5.56 2.44
CA LEU A 161 27.77 6.17 1.76
C LEU A 161 27.36 7.52 2.36
N ALA A 162 27.90 7.89 3.53
CA ALA A 162 27.51 9.11 4.25
C ALA A 162 28.18 10.37 3.69
N ASP A 163 29.20 10.23 2.88
CA ASP A 163 29.94 11.31 2.20
C ASP A 163 29.34 11.55 0.79
#